data_b1b1ab0a54f7e25bdada682900aed539
#
_entry.id   b1b1ab0a54f7e25bdada682900aed539
#
_cell.length_a   1.000
_cell.length_b   1.000
_cell.length_c   1.000
_cell.angle_alpha   90.00
_cell.angle_beta   90.00
_cell.angle_gamma   90.00
#
_symmetry.space_group_name_H-M   'P 1'
#
loop_
_entity.id
_entity.type
_entity.pdbx_description
1 polymer ?
#
loop_
_entity_poly.entity_id
_entity_poly.type
_entity_poly.pdbx_seq_one_letter_code
_entity_poly.pdbx_strand_id
1 'polypeptide(L)'
;MENSKTIKLGLIFLFLLFPFQSFAYKPTTTHAGFTQEIVDFYNFSKDEGDISKEIKELIIQGSIEEDSPSTRAINHFYDPIRNIGLYGMDSAKYWAMNELGALGETKLFEKKIEGKRVVIQGELNDFTWPKILHYYATGDEIRAYLGLGHILHLIEDMGVPDHTRNDPHMGEGTDGYYTGESPYENWTGNTQNRETMKGLAKEVLTKGEKIKILSSLESYFDEMALYSNKNFYSADSVQNSVYQYSEPGVREYDSDYGYSIDPKTGKKYKLVISTNDGYGNRIRQISYNGNTSVLSDYFVQLSPQIIVNGAGVVELFFKEAEAEKKRYKEEEKRKWEELLVRNEAQMRE
;
A
#
# COMPACT_ATOMS: atom_id res chain seq x y z
N MET A 1 0.56 56.73 -5.71
CA MET A 1 1.37 55.60 -5.27
C MET A 1 0.44 54.62 -4.56
N GLU A 2 -0.36 53.90 -5.28
CA GLU A 2 -1.21 52.83 -4.79
C GLU A 2 -1.49 51.91 -5.98
N ASN A 3 -0.78 50.79 -6.09
CA ASN A 3 -1.17 49.67 -6.96
C ASN A 3 -0.03 48.64 -6.98
N SER A 4 0.25 48.00 -5.82
CA SER A 4 1.24 46.92 -5.80
C SER A 4 0.93 45.76 -4.81
N LYS A 5 -0.27 45.71 -4.24
CA LYS A 5 -0.61 44.66 -3.24
C LYS A 5 -1.57 43.59 -3.71
N THR A 6 -2.21 43.75 -4.88
CA THR A 6 -3.28 42.83 -5.32
C THR A 6 -2.80 41.66 -6.18
N ILE A 7 -1.55 41.69 -6.67
CA ILE A 7 -1.04 40.64 -7.59
C ILE A 7 -0.43 39.44 -6.82
N LYS A 8 -0.03 39.63 -5.56
CA LYS A 8 0.58 38.54 -4.80
C LYS A 8 -0.38 37.50 -4.21
N LEU A 9 -1.68 37.84 -4.11
CA LEU A 9 -2.69 36.90 -3.58
C LEU A 9 -3.22 35.94 -4.63
N GLY A 10 -3.20 36.32 -5.91
CA GLY A 10 -3.69 35.47 -7.02
C GLY A 10 -2.79 34.31 -7.38
N LEU A 11 -1.48 34.39 -7.10
CA LEU A 11 -0.52 33.31 -7.43
C LEU A 11 -0.53 32.15 -6.42
N ILE A 12 -0.97 32.41 -5.19
CA ILE A 12 -1.01 31.39 -4.14
C ILE A 12 -2.22 30.46 -4.33
N PHE A 13 -3.32 30.96 -4.90
CA PHE A 13 -4.54 30.18 -5.12
C PHE A 13 -4.50 29.27 -6.36
N LEU A 14 -3.61 29.52 -7.30
CA LEU A 14 -3.50 28.72 -8.53
C LEU A 14 -2.73 27.42 -8.32
N PHE A 15 -1.92 27.30 -7.26
CA PHE A 15 -1.18 26.08 -6.93
C PHE A 15 -1.98 25.04 -6.13
N LEU A 16 -3.16 25.42 -5.62
CA LEU A 16 -4.07 24.52 -4.89
C LEU A 16 -5.02 23.73 -5.78
N LEU A 17 -4.98 23.93 -7.10
CA LEU A 17 -5.90 23.29 -8.06
C LEU A 17 -5.24 22.27 -8.98
N PHE A 18 -3.95 21.98 -8.82
CA PHE A 18 -3.39 20.79 -9.47
C PHE A 18 -3.68 19.60 -8.57
N PRO A 19 -4.54 18.65 -8.98
CA PRO A 19 -4.62 17.38 -8.30
C PRO A 19 -3.23 16.75 -8.41
N PHE A 20 -2.57 16.57 -7.28
CA PHE A 20 -1.43 15.65 -7.18
C PHE A 20 -2.02 14.27 -7.46
N GLN A 21 -1.95 13.84 -8.70
CA GLN A 21 -2.25 12.46 -9.06
C GLN A 21 -0.99 11.64 -8.80
N SER A 22 -0.70 11.41 -7.53
CA SER A 22 0.14 10.29 -7.15
C SER A 22 -0.77 9.07 -7.20
N PHE A 23 -0.60 8.24 -8.18
CA PHE A 23 -1.28 6.96 -8.23
C PHE A 23 -0.27 5.90 -7.84
N ALA A 24 -0.45 5.33 -6.70
CA ALA A 24 -0.15 3.94 -6.40
C ALA A 24 -0.74 3.06 -7.54
N TYR A 25 -0.74 1.77 -7.44
CA TYR A 25 -1.52 0.92 -8.37
C TYR A 25 -2.86 1.59 -8.72
N LYS A 26 -3.31 1.52 -9.99
CA LYS A 26 -4.60 2.16 -10.35
C LYS A 26 -5.73 1.62 -9.46
N PRO A 27 -6.41 2.46 -8.67
CA PRO A 27 -7.34 2.01 -7.62
C PRO A 27 -8.45 1.11 -8.17
N THR A 28 -9.06 1.55 -9.28
CA THR A 28 -10.20 0.85 -9.89
C THR A 28 -9.82 -0.38 -10.72
N THR A 29 -8.52 -0.64 -10.91
CA THR A 29 -8.06 -1.79 -11.70
C THR A 29 -7.15 -2.70 -10.90
N THR A 30 -6.01 -2.23 -10.44
CA THR A 30 -4.98 -3.06 -9.82
C THR A 30 -5.35 -3.39 -8.39
N HIS A 31 -5.66 -2.40 -7.54
CA HIS A 31 -6.08 -2.63 -6.16
C HIS A 31 -7.39 -3.41 -6.11
N ALA A 32 -8.41 -3.01 -6.88
CA ALA A 32 -9.65 -3.76 -6.96
C ALA A 32 -9.42 -5.22 -7.40
N GLY A 33 -8.48 -5.46 -8.31
CA GLY A 33 -8.13 -6.80 -8.79
C GLY A 33 -7.43 -7.63 -7.72
N PHE A 34 -6.40 -7.09 -7.05
CA PHE A 34 -5.71 -7.80 -5.97
C PHE A 34 -6.63 -8.08 -4.79
N THR A 35 -7.38 -7.09 -4.33
CA THR A 35 -8.34 -7.28 -3.23
C THR A 35 -9.37 -8.37 -3.56
N GLN A 36 -9.88 -8.42 -4.80
CA GLN A 36 -10.76 -9.51 -5.23
C GLN A 36 -10.07 -10.87 -5.11
N GLU A 37 -8.85 -11.01 -5.65
CA GLU A 37 -8.12 -12.28 -5.65
C GLU A 37 -7.66 -12.67 -4.22
N ILE A 38 -7.36 -11.71 -3.35
CA ILE A 38 -7.08 -11.94 -1.92
C ILE A 38 -8.28 -12.57 -1.23
N VAL A 39 -9.46 -11.98 -1.40
CA VAL A 39 -10.70 -12.50 -0.78
C VAL A 39 -11.07 -13.85 -1.38
N ASP A 40 -10.92 -14.02 -2.69
CA ASP A 40 -11.19 -15.30 -3.34
C ASP A 40 -10.21 -16.39 -2.88
N PHE A 41 -8.92 -16.09 -2.71
CA PHE A 41 -7.94 -17.02 -2.16
C PHE A 41 -8.25 -17.38 -0.71
N TYR A 42 -8.66 -16.39 0.10
CA TYR A 42 -9.12 -16.62 1.46
C TYR A 42 -10.28 -17.61 1.49
N ASN A 43 -11.33 -17.35 0.70
CA ASN A 43 -12.50 -18.23 0.61
C ASN A 43 -12.15 -19.64 0.12
N PHE A 44 -11.32 -19.78 -0.93
CA PHE A 44 -10.90 -21.09 -1.43
C PHE A 44 -10.02 -21.87 -0.43
N SER A 45 -9.41 -21.19 0.53
CA SER A 45 -8.52 -21.79 1.53
C SER A 45 -9.25 -22.21 2.81
N LYS A 46 -10.56 -21.93 2.92
CA LYS A 46 -11.40 -22.24 4.08
C LYS A 46 -12.42 -23.30 3.73
N ASP A 47 -12.70 -24.16 4.70
CA ASP A 47 -13.75 -25.18 4.57
C ASP A 47 -15.15 -24.63 4.89
N GLU A 48 -15.21 -23.58 5.73
CA GLU A 48 -16.44 -22.91 6.16
C GLU A 48 -16.19 -21.41 6.40
N GLY A 49 -17.24 -20.60 6.30
CA GLY A 49 -17.20 -19.19 6.69
C GLY A 49 -16.75 -18.24 5.55
N ASP A 50 -17.21 -18.52 4.34
CA ASP A 50 -16.93 -17.68 3.18
C ASP A 50 -17.37 -16.23 3.39
N ILE A 51 -16.53 -15.32 2.99
CA ILE A 51 -16.89 -13.91 2.81
C ILE A 51 -17.92 -13.84 1.68
N SER A 52 -19.13 -13.33 1.98
CA SER A 52 -20.18 -13.19 0.97
C SER A 52 -19.78 -12.21 -0.14
N LYS A 53 -20.52 -12.28 -1.25
CA LYS A 53 -20.27 -11.38 -2.38
C LYS A 53 -20.41 -9.91 -1.96
N GLU A 54 -21.44 -9.61 -1.16
CA GLU A 54 -21.74 -8.25 -0.70
C GLU A 54 -20.62 -7.71 0.18
N ILE A 55 -20.11 -8.54 1.09
CA ILE A 55 -18.97 -8.17 1.94
C ILE A 55 -17.70 -7.97 1.10
N LYS A 56 -17.44 -8.86 0.14
CA LYS A 56 -16.31 -8.72 -0.79
C LYS A 56 -16.37 -7.40 -1.57
N GLU A 57 -17.57 -7.01 -2.04
CA GLU A 57 -17.74 -5.74 -2.74
C GLU A 57 -17.43 -4.53 -1.84
N LEU A 58 -17.78 -4.55 -0.55
CA LEU A 58 -17.41 -3.53 0.41
C LEU A 58 -15.89 -3.46 0.61
N ILE A 59 -15.22 -4.59 0.76
CA ILE A 59 -13.77 -4.65 0.92
C ILE A 59 -13.07 -4.09 -0.33
N ILE A 60 -13.52 -4.47 -1.53
CA ILE A 60 -13.00 -3.94 -2.79
C ILE A 60 -13.22 -2.42 -2.88
N GLN A 61 -14.40 -1.94 -2.49
CA GLN A 61 -14.71 -0.51 -2.49
C GLN A 61 -13.76 0.26 -1.56
N GLY A 62 -13.53 -0.24 -0.36
CA GLY A 62 -12.58 0.38 0.57
C GLY A 62 -11.15 0.45 0.03
N SER A 63 -10.71 -0.60 -0.66
CA SER A 63 -9.41 -0.61 -1.32
C SER A 63 -9.31 0.44 -2.45
N ILE A 64 -10.39 0.69 -3.19
CA ILE A 64 -10.44 1.75 -4.20
C ILE A 64 -10.40 3.14 -3.56
N GLU A 65 -11.05 3.32 -2.41
CA GLU A 65 -11.21 4.62 -1.74
C GLU A 65 -9.95 5.10 -1.01
N GLU A 66 -8.97 4.22 -0.70
CA GLU A 66 -7.77 4.62 0.03
C GLU A 66 -6.96 5.69 -0.70
N ASP A 67 -6.95 5.71 -2.01
CA ASP A 67 -6.31 6.76 -2.83
C ASP A 67 -7.10 8.09 -2.91
N SER A 68 -8.23 8.20 -2.23
CA SER A 68 -9.08 9.38 -2.29
C SER A 68 -9.30 10.01 -0.90
N PRO A 69 -8.99 11.29 -0.71
CA PRO A 69 -8.35 12.21 -1.65
C PRO A 69 -6.88 11.85 -1.91
N SER A 70 -6.33 12.32 -3.02
CA SER A 70 -4.95 12.00 -3.44
C SER A 70 -3.85 12.42 -2.46
N THR A 71 -4.16 13.29 -1.50
CA THR A 71 -3.26 13.64 -0.38
C THR A 71 -2.95 12.47 0.54
N ARG A 72 -3.75 11.40 0.52
CA ARG A 72 -3.51 10.18 1.30
C ARG A 72 -2.31 9.40 0.78
N ALA A 73 -2.03 9.47 -0.51
CA ALA A 73 -0.95 8.72 -1.16
C ALA A 73 0.45 8.94 -0.56
N ILE A 74 0.69 10.07 0.12
CA ILE A 74 1.96 10.31 0.84
C ILE A 74 2.18 9.31 1.99
N ASN A 75 1.10 8.72 2.49
CA ASN A 75 1.13 7.73 3.57
C ASN A 75 1.27 6.29 3.07
N HIS A 76 1.41 6.06 1.76
CA HIS A 76 1.47 4.73 1.15
C HIS A 76 2.89 4.16 1.07
N PHE A 77 3.89 4.90 1.51
CA PHE A 77 5.30 4.51 1.43
C PHE A 77 5.80 3.92 2.75
N TYR A 78 6.60 2.87 2.64
CA TYR A 78 7.27 2.28 3.80
C TYR A 78 8.60 1.63 3.43
N ASP A 79 9.71 2.27 3.81
CA ASP A 79 11.04 1.68 3.77
C ASP A 79 11.27 0.80 5.00
N PRO A 80 11.28 -0.53 4.84
CA PRO A 80 11.42 -1.46 5.98
C PRO A 80 12.85 -1.51 6.54
N ILE A 81 13.84 -1.01 5.80
CA ILE A 81 15.24 -0.99 6.24
C ILE A 81 15.49 0.14 7.23
N ARG A 82 14.87 1.31 6.98
CA ARG A 82 15.00 2.50 7.81
C ARG A 82 13.81 2.70 8.74
N ASN A 83 12.74 1.94 8.56
CA ASN A 83 11.45 2.07 9.26
C ASN A 83 10.85 3.47 9.17
N ILE A 84 10.82 4.03 7.96
CA ILE A 84 10.31 5.37 7.65
C ILE A 84 9.43 5.35 6.40
N GLY A 85 8.53 6.34 6.29
CA GLY A 85 7.77 6.63 5.07
C GLY A 85 8.52 7.57 4.12
N LEU A 86 7.79 8.07 3.13
CA LEU A 86 8.33 8.97 2.11
C LEU A 86 8.93 10.22 2.76
N TYR A 87 10.08 10.64 2.25
CA TYR A 87 10.84 11.80 2.75
C TYR A 87 11.21 11.75 4.24
N GLY A 88 11.23 10.55 4.86
CA GLY A 88 11.54 10.37 6.28
C GLY A 88 10.38 10.71 7.22
N MET A 89 9.16 10.76 6.69
CA MET A 89 7.92 10.93 7.44
C MET A 89 7.42 9.58 7.99
N ASP A 90 6.25 9.59 8.65
CA ASP A 90 5.59 8.38 9.10
C ASP A 90 5.21 7.48 7.91
N SER A 91 5.25 6.18 8.13
CA SER A 91 5.10 5.17 7.07
C SER A 91 3.67 4.70 6.90
N ALA A 92 3.40 3.96 5.81
CA ALA A 92 2.14 3.24 5.58
C ALA A 92 1.77 2.33 6.78
N LYS A 93 2.75 1.65 7.37
CA LYS A 93 2.56 0.87 8.59
C LYS A 93 2.07 1.71 9.77
N TYR A 94 2.62 2.92 9.94
CA TYR A 94 2.15 3.85 10.96
C TYR A 94 0.74 4.37 10.64
N TRP A 95 0.49 4.75 9.40
CA TRP A 95 -0.81 5.22 8.91
C TRP A 95 -1.93 4.19 9.12
N ALA A 96 -1.67 2.92 8.88
CA ALA A 96 -2.62 1.84 9.12
C ALA A 96 -3.01 1.68 10.60
N MET A 97 -2.18 2.13 11.53
CA MET A 97 -2.38 1.98 12.97
C MET A 97 -2.87 3.25 13.66
N ASN A 98 -2.66 4.42 13.06
CA ASN A 98 -2.86 5.71 13.73
C ASN A 98 -3.76 6.64 12.91
N GLU A 99 -4.60 7.40 13.62
CA GLU A 99 -5.52 8.38 13.00
C GLU A 99 -4.79 9.52 12.31
N LEU A 100 -3.61 9.86 12.79
CA LEU A 100 -2.77 10.91 12.24
C LEU A 100 -1.74 10.28 11.33
N GLY A 101 -1.80 10.59 10.05
CA GLY A 101 -0.81 10.16 9.07
C GLY A 101 0.52 10.91 9.18
N ALA A 102 1.36 10.74 8.17
CA ALA A 102 2.69 11.30 8.06
C ALA A 102 2.79 12.81 8.34
N LEU A 103 1.70 13.53 8.21
CA LEU A 103 1.65 14.99 8.35
C LEU A 103 1.04 15.46 9.68
N GLY A 104 0.53 14.55 10.51
CA GLY A 104 -0.12 14.88 11.77
C GLY A 104 -1.41 15.70 11.63
N GLU A 105 -2.02 16.08 12.77
CA GLU A 105 -3.24 16.91 12.76
C GLU A 105 -3.03 18.23 12.01
N THR A 106 -3.79 18.44 10.95
CA THR A 106 -4.05 19.73 10.29
C THR A 106 -2.87 20.70 10.14
N LYS A 107 -1.66 20.30 10.50
CA LYS A 107 -0.48 21.11 10.28
C LYS A 107 -0.17 21.08 8.78
N LEU A 108 -0.17 22.26 8.20
CA LEU A 108 0.43 22.47 6.90
C LEU A 108 1.89 22.05 7.00
N PHE A 109 2.21 20.90 6.42
CA PHE A 109 3.59 20.45 6.37
C PHE A 109 4.34 21.36 5.41
N GLU A 110 5.32 22.08 5.95
CA GLU A 110 6.21 22.90 5.18
C GLU A 110 7.57 22.24 5.11
N LYS A 111 7.90 21.63 3.98
CA LYS A 111 9.24 21.12 3.71
C LYS A 111 9.81 21.82 2.47
N LYS A 112 11.09 22.13 2.51
CA LYS A 112 11.81 22.47 1.28
C LYS A 112 12.22 21.16 0.61
N ILE A 113 11.50 20.81 -0.43
CA ILE A 113 11.89 19.73 -1.33
C ILE A 113 12.59 20.42 -2.49
N GLU A 114 13.88 20.16 -2.68
CA GLU A 114 14.72 20.74 -3.75
C GLU A 114 14.70 22.27 -3.82
N GLY A 115 14.67 22.91 -2.65
CA GLY A 115 14.62 24.37 -2.56
C GLY A 115 13.24 25.00 -2.76
N LYS A 116 12.22 24.23 -3.15
CA LYS A 116 10.84 24.67 -3.25
C LYS A 116 10.08 24.40 -1.94
N ARG A 117 9.28 25.38 -1.53
CA ARG A 117 8.38 25.23 -0.37
C ARG A 117 7.17 24.44 -0.80
N VAL A 118 7.03 23.23 -0.30
CA VAL A 118 5.84 22.36 -0.47
C VAL A 118 5.01 22.42 0.81
N VAL A 119 3.74 22.71 0.66
CA VAL A 119 2.77 22.75 1.76
C VAL A 119 1.71 21.70 1.46
N ILE A 120 1.61 20.68 2.30
CA ILE A 120 0.63 19.61 2.19
C ILE A 120 -0.21 19.61 3.46
N GLN A 121 -1.52 19.48 3.33
CA GLN A 121 -2.42 19.30 4.45
C GLN A 121 -2.58 17.81 4.72
N GLY A 122 -2.46 17.40 5.99
CA GLY A 122 -2.70 16.03 6.40
C GLY A 122 -4.19 15.68 6.39
N GLU A 123 -4.46 14.41 6.16
CA GLU A 123 -5.79 13.82 6.26
C GLU A 123 -5.88 12.99 7.55
N LEU A 124 -7.07 12.89 8.11
CA LEU A 124 -7.35 11.96 9.21
C LEU A 124 -7.67 10.58 8.65
N ASN A 125 -7.13 9.55 9.26
CA ASN A 125 -7.47 8.17 8.92
C ASN A 125 -8.64 7.67 9.76
N ASP A 126 -9.80 7.53 9.12
CA ASP A 126 -10.99 6.97 9.75
C ASP A 126 -10.99 5.42 9.76
N PHE A 127 -10.07 4.78 9.04
CA PHE A 127 -10.00 3.34 8.84
C PHE A 127 -8.69 2.73 9.36
N THR A 128 -8.21 3.22 10.52
CA THR A 128 -7.07 2.55 11.19
C THR A 128 -7.48 1.18 11.70
N TRP A 129 -6.51 0.27 11.85
CA TRP A 129 -6.74 -1.07 12.37
C TRP A 129 -7.54 -1.11 13.67
N PRO A 130 -7.21 -0.32 14.71
CA PRO A 130 -8.02 -0.29 15.94
C PRO A 130 -9.47 0.17 15.70
N LYS A 131 -9.67 1.15 14.80
CA LYS A 131 -11.01 1.66 14.48
C LYS A 131 -11.87 0.61 13.77
N ILE A 132 -11.32 -0.08 12.77
CA ILE A 132 -12.10 -1.08 12.04
C ILE A 132 -12.49 -2.27 12.90
N LEU A 133 -11.62 -2.68 13.83
CA LEU A 133 -11.95 -3.69 14.83
C LEU A 133 -13.08 -3.19 15.76
N HIS A 134 -13.03 -1.94 16.18
CA HIS A 134 -14.09 -1.33 16.98
C HIS A 134 -15.41 -1.21 16.20
N TYR A 135 -15.38 -0.83 14.92
CA TYR A 135 -16.60 -0.79 14.10
C TYR A 135 -17.25 -2.18 14.02
N TYR A 136 -16.46 -3.22 13.81
CA TYR A 136 -16.98 -4.58 13.83
C TYR A 136 -17.57 -4.98 15.18
N ALA A 137 -16.88 -4.65 16.27
CA ALA A 137 -17.31 -4.96 17.65
C ALA A 137 -18.65 -4.30 18.03
N THR A 138 -18.87 -3.09 17.53
CA THR A 138 -20.08 -2.28 17.79
C THR A 138 -21.22 -2.55 16.81
N GLY A 139 -21.02 -3.39 15.81
CA GLY A 139 -22.01 -3.78 14.81
C GLY A 139 -22.08 -2.87 13.58
N ASP A 140 -21.13 -1.96 13.40
CA ASP A 140 -20.98 -1.18 12.17
C ASP A 140 -20.13 -1.95 11.16
N GLU A 141 -20.68 -3.06 10.68
CA GLU A 141 -19.99 -3.99 9.79
C GLU A 141 -19.62 -3.33 8.44
N ILE A 142 -20.43 -2.39 7.96
CA ILE A 142 -20.15 -1.69 6.70
C ILE A 142 -18.83 -0.93 6.80
N ARG A 143 -18.65 -0.11 7.84
CA ARG A 143 -17.37 0.61 8.03
C ARG A 143 -16.22 -0.32 8.37
N ALA A 144 -16.48 -1.43 9.05
CA ALA A 144 -15.45 -2.42 9.34
C ALA A 144 -14.89 -3.06 8.05
N TYR A 145 -15.74 -3.47 7.13
CA TYR A 145 -15.32 -4.09 5.87
C TYR A 145 -14.77 -3.10 4.85
N LEU A 146 -15.32 -1.90 4.75
CA LEU A 146 -14.70 -0.81 3.99
C LEU A 146 -13.27 -0.55 4.51
N GLY A 147 -13.12 -0.42 5.82
CA GLY A 147 -11.83 -0.18 6.45
C GLY A 147 -10.84 -1.34 6.25
N LEU A 148 -11.30 -2.59 6.25
CA LEU A 148 -10.45 -3.73 5.87
C LEU A 148 -9.90 -3.56 4.44
N GLY A 149 -10.71 -3.03 3.51
CA GLY A 149 -10.28 -2.70 2.16
C GLY A 149 -9.16 -1.66 2.14
N HIS A 150 -9.30 -0.58 2.93
CA HIS A 150 -8.24 0.44 3.10
C HIS A 150 -6.92 -0.17 3.61
N ILE A 151 -6.99 -1.09 4.56
CA ILE A 151 -5.79 -1.79 5.07
C ILE A 151 -5.17 -2.70 3.99
N LEU A 152 -6.00 -3.45 3.24
CA LEU A 152 -5.50 -4.32 2.17
C LEU A 152 -4.80 -3.52 1.08
N HIS A 153 -5.33 -2.36 0.68
CA HIS A 153 -4.66 -1.45 -0.24
C HIS A 153 -3.21 -1.15 0.19
N LEU A 154 -3.03 -0.74 1.45
CA LEU A 154 -1.69 -0.44 1.97
C LEU A 154 -0.76 -1.67 2.00
N ILE A 155 -1.30 -2.87 2.21
CA ILE A 155 -0.51 -4.12 2.10
C ILE A 155 -0.16 -4.42 0.64
N GLU A 156 -1.06 -4.17 -0.30
CA GLU A 156 -0.81 -4.31 -1.73
C GLU A 156 0.29 -3.37 -2.21
N ASP A 157 0.32 -2.13 -1.70
CA ASP A 157 1.39 -1.15 -1.94
C ASP A 157 2.76 -1.63 -1.46
N MET A 158 2.81 -2.46 -0.42
CA MET A 158 4.08 -3.10 -0.02
C MET A 158 4.61 -4.08 -1.07
N GLY A 159 3.78 -4.47 -2.04
CA GLY A 159 4.18 -5.21 -3.23
C GLY A 159 4.76 -4.34 -4.35
N VAL A 160 4.80 -3.02 -4.17
CA VAL A 160 5.38 -2.07 -5.13
C VAL A 160 6.79 -1.69 -4.70
N PRO A 161 7.84 -2.02 -5.48
CA PRO A 161 9.21 -1.67 -5.12
C PRO A 161 9.44 -0.16 -4.92
N ASP A 162 8.72 0.67 -5.67
CA ASP A 162 8.79 2.13 -5.56
C ASP A 162 8.34 2.60 -4.18
N HIS A 163 7.24 2.05 -3.64
CA HIS A 163 6.75 2.37 -2.29
C HIS A 163 7.69 1.90 -1.18
N THR A 164 8.32 0.74 -1.36
CA THR A 164 9.19 0.16 -0.33
C THR A 164 10.63 0.66 -0.38
N ARG A 165 11.00 1.36 -1.45
CA ARG A 165 12.29 2.04 -1.61
C ARG A 165 12.18 3.56 -1.49
N ASN A 166 11.02 4.06 -1.04
CA ASN A 166 10.76 5.50 -0.95
C ASN A 166 11.15 6.26 -2.22
N ASP A 167 10.80 5.67 -3.37
CA ASP A 167 11.03 6.19 -4.71
C ASP A 167 9.75 6.91 -5.18
N PRO A 168 9.67 8.25 -5.04
CA PRO A 168 8.44 8.96 -5.31
C PRO A 168 8.15 9.01 -6.81
N HIS A 169 6.93 8.74 -7.21
CA HIS A 169 6.44 8.79 -8.58
C HIS A 169 5.24 9.73 -8.69
N MET A 170 5.46 11.00 -8.45
CA MET A 170 4.40 12.02 -8.36
C MET A 170 3.99 12.66 -9.70
N GLY A 171 4.17 11.98 -10.84
CA GLY A 171 3.82 12.50 -12.17
C GLY A 171 4.86 13.44 -12.79
N GLU A 172 4.56 14.00 -13.98
CA GLU A 172 5.53 14.78 -14.74
C GLU A 172 6.17 15.94 -13.96
N GLY A 173 7.47 15.80 -13.67
CA GLY A 173 8.43 16.88 -13.68
C GLY A 173 8.19 18.09 -12.80
N THR A 174 7.91 17.95 -11.51
CA THR A 174 7.91 19.11 -10.61
C THR A 174 9.28 19.42 -10.03
N ASP A 175 10.27 18.55 -10.15
CA ASP A 175 11.53 18.65 -9.40
C ASP A 175 12.83 18.45 -10.20
N GLY A 176 12.74 18.13 -11.49
CA GLY A 176 13.94 17.95 -12.33
C GLY A 176 14.75 16.68 -12.04
N TYR A 177 14.32 15.86 -11.10
CA TYR A 177 14.83 14.51 -10.80
C TYR A 177 13.73 13.51 -11.08
N TYR A 178 13.83 12.75 -12.10
CA TYR A 178 13.17 11.50 -12.49
C TYR A 178 11.89 11.07 -11.72
N THR A 179 10.97 11.98 -11.47
CA THR A 179 9.65 11.68 -10.92
C THR A 179 8.70 11.30 -12.04
N GLY A 180 9.11 10.34 -12.84
CA GLY A 180 8.20 9.68 -13.77
C GLY A 180 7.17 8.85 -13.02
N GLU A 181 6.09 8.49 -13.70
CA GLU A 181 5.16 7.48 -13.23
C GLU A 181 5.92 6.17 -12.95
N SER A 182 5.53 5.39 -11.92
CA SER A 182 6.09 4.07 -11.70
C SER A 182 5.82 3.18 -12.92
N PRO A 183 6.86 2.68 -13.62
CA PRO A 183 6.65 1.80 -14.76
C PRO A 183 5.91 0.52 -14.39
N TYR A 184 6.12 0.03 -13.15
CA TYR A 184 5.49 -1.19 -12.67
C TYR A 184 4.00 -0.99 -12.42
N GLU A 185 3.60 0.10 -11.78
CA GLU A 185 2.20 0.43 -11.55
C GLU A 185 1.44 0.73 -12.84
N ASN A 186 2.07 1.45 -13.76
CA ASN A 186 1.49 1.68 -15.08
C ASN A 186 1.29 0.38 -15.85
N TRP A 187 2.24 -0.55 -15.76
CA TRP A 187 2.14 -1.84 -16.41
C TRP A 187 0.98 -2.67 -15.81
N THR A 188 0.90 -2.77 -14.50
CA THR A 188 -0.17 -3.52 -13.82
C THR A 188 -1.54 -2.87 -14.00
N GLY A 189 -1.60 -1.56 -14.05
CA GLY A 189 -2.82 -0.78 -14.27
C GLY A 189 -3.34 -0.79 -15.72
N ASN A 190 -2.59 -1.34 -16.65
CA ASN A 190 -3.03 -1.48 -18.03
C ASN A 190 -4.13 -2.55 -18.15
N THR A 191 -5.21 -2.23 -18.87
CA THR A 191 -6.36 -3.13 -19.02
C THR A 191 -6.01 -4.48 -19.63
N GLN A 192 -5.00 -4.57 -20.50
CA GLN A 192 -4.53 -5.84 -21.05
C GLN A 192 -3.85 -6.71 -20.00
N ASN A 193 -3.10 -6.10 -19.07
CA ASN A 193 -2.42 -6.83 -18.00
C ASN A 193 -3.37 -7.18 -16.85
N ARG A 194 -4.49 -6.45 -16.70
CA ARG A 194 -5.54 -6.79 -15.73
C ARG A 194 -6.09 -8.21 -15.92
N GLU A 195 -6.18 -8.68 -17.17
CA GLU A 195 -6.62 -10.06 -17.42
C GLU A 195 -5.68 -11.09 -16.81
N THR A 196 -4.39 -10.75 -16.61
CA THR A 196 -3.42 -11.63 -15.94
C THR A 196 -3.69 -11.79 -14.43
N MET A 197 -4.47 -10.90 -13.81
CA MET A 197 -4.86 -11.01 -12.41
C MET A 197 -5.98 -12.02 -12.20
N LYS A 198 -6.85 -12.19 -13.19
CA LYS A 198 -8.00 -13.07 -13.05
C LYS A 198 -7.58 -14.51 -12.83
N GLY A 199 -8.01 -15.07 -11.71
CA GLY A 199 -7.73 -16.46 -11.36
C GLY A 199 -6.40 -16.68 -10.66
N LEU A 200 -5.67 -15.63 -10.29
CA LEU A 200 -4.44 -15.73 -9.49
C LEU A 200 -4.68 -16.49 -8.18
N ALA A 201 -5.82 -16.27 -7.52
CA ALA A 201 -6.20 -17.00 -6.30
C ALA A 201 -6.15 -18.53 -6.52
N LYS A 202 -6.74 -19.00 -7.62
CA LYS A 202 -6.71 -20.44 -7.97
C LYS A 202 -5.31 -20.91 -8.35
N GLU A 203 -4.57 -20.09 -9.08
CA GLU A 203 -3.19 -20.42 -9.46
C GLU A 203 -2.30 -20.57 -8.21
N VAL A 204 -2.36 -19.60 -7.28
CA VAL A 204 -1.61 -19.61 -6.02
C VAL A 204 -1.98 -20.83 -5.19
N LEU A 205 -3.28 -21.14 -5.06
CA LEU A 205 -3.75 -22.32 -4.37
C LEU A 205 -3.26 -23.62 -5.03
N THR A 206 -3.32 -23.71 -6.36
CA THR A 206 -2.88 -24.90 -7.12
C THR A 206 -1.38 -25.15 -6.97
N LYS A 207 -0.58 -24.10 -6.76
CA LYS A 207 0.86 -24.19 -6.44
C LYS A 207 1.13 -24.66 -5.01
N GLY A 208 0.08 -24.89 -4.21
CA GLY A 208 0.18 -25.37 -2.83
C GLY A 208 0.50 -24.28 -1.81
N GLU A 209 0.41 -23.01 -2.21
CA GLU A 209 0.56 -21.89 -1.27
C GLU A 209 -0.60 -21.89 -0.26
N LYS A 210 -0.30 -21.38 0.93
CA LYS A 210 -1.26 -21.27 2.04
C LYS A 210 -1.36 -19.85 2.52
N ILE A 211 -2.47 -19.54 3.19
CA ILE A 211 -2.64 -18.27 3.89
C ILE A 211 -1.44 -18.07 4.80
N LYS A 212 -0.78 -16.93 4.69
CA LYS A 212 0.33 -16.54 5.55
C LYS A 212 -0.20 -16.16 6.92
N ILE A 213 0.29 -16.78 7.98
CA ILE A 213 -0.15 -16.49 9.35
C ILE A 213 0.97 -15.78 10.11
N LEU A 214 0.75 -14.50 10.40
CA LEU A 214 1.63 -13.67 11.21
C LEU A 214 0.89 -13.18 12.47
N SER A 215 1.65 -12.67 13.44
CA SER A 215 1.13 -12.35 14.77
C SER A 215 0.43 -11.00 14.88
N SER A 216 0.75 -10.06 14.00
CA SER A 216 0.21 -8.69 14.02
C SER A 216 0.19 -8.08 12.62
N LEU A 217 -0.59 -7.01 12.44
CA LEU A 217 -0.66 -6.27 11.18
C LEU A 217 0.71 -5.71 10.79
N GLU A 218 1.46 -5.16 11.74
CA GLU A 218 2.80 -4.61 11.47
C GLU A 218 3.74 -5.65 10.89
N SER A 219 3.61 -6.92 11.32
CA SER A 219 4.44 -8.02 10.80
C SER A 219 4.17 -8.28 9.31
N TYR A 220 2.93 -8.10 8.84
CA TYR A 220 2.60 -8.20 7.42
C TYR A 220 3.21 -7.06 6.60
N PHE A 221 3.16 -5.83 7.13
CA PHE A 221 3.87 -4.70 6.51
C PHE A 221 5.37 -4.96 6.40
N ASP A 222 5.99 -5.39 7.51
CA ASP A 222 7.43 -5.63 7.57
C ASP A 222 7.86 -6.73 6.60
N GLU A 223 7.15 -7.85 6.57
CA GLU A 223 7.49 -8.98 5.71
C GLU A 223 7.31 -8.63 4.22
N MET A 224 6.15 -8.07 3.85
CA MET A 224 5.87 -7.78 2.45
C MET A 224 6.78 -6.67 1.91
N ALA A 225 6.94 -5.58 2.67
CA ALA A 225 7.82 -4.50 2.29
C ALA A 225 9.28 -4.95 2.19
N LEU A 226 9.75 -5.77 3.13
CA LEU A 226 11.12 -6.29 3.10
C LEU A 226 11.37 -7.22 1.91
N TYR A 227 10.37 -8.04 1.56
CA TYR A 227 10.45 -8.90 0.38
C TYR A 227 10.57 -8.06 -0.90
N SER A 228 9.71 -7.07 -1.07
CA SER A 228 9.73 -6.16 -2.22
C SER A 228 11.02 -5.35 -2.29
N ASN A 229 11.39 -4.68 -1.19
CA ASN A 229 12.59 -3.84 -1.12
C ASN A 229 13.88 -4.57 -1.46
N LYS A 230 14.08 -5.79 -0.93
CA LYS A 230 15.32 -6.54 -1.09
C LYS A 230 15.46 -7.27 -2.42
N ASN A 231 14.36 -7.63 -3.05
CA ASN A 231 14.40 -8.50 -4.21
C ASN A 231 14.15 -7.79 -5.54
N PHE A 232 13.70 -6.54 -5.52
CA PHE A 232 13.34 -5.80 -6.72
C PHE A 232 13.93 -4.39 -6.72
N TYR A 233 14.20 -3.85 -7.90
CA TYR A 233 14.52 -2.44 -8.06
C TYR A 233 13.23 -1.63 -8.20
N SER A 234 13.22 -0.43 -7.65
CA SER A 234 12.32 0.63 -8.10
C SER A 234 12.89 1.32 -9.34
N ALA A 235 12.08 2.13 -10.01
CA ALA A 235 12.47 2.76 -11.26
C ALA A 235 13.80 3.53 -11.15
N ASP A 236 13.90 4.38 -10.14
CA ASP A 236 15.06 5.26 -9.97
C ASP A 236 16.20 4.61 -9.19
N SER A 237 15.90 3.66 -8.28
CA SER A 237 16.94 3.00 -7.48
C SER A 237 17.88 2.10 -8.29
N VAL A 238 17.54 1.79 -9.55
CA VAL A 238 18.40 1.02 -10.46
C VAL A 238 19.70 1.75 -10.79
N GLN A 239 19.66 3.07 -10.89
CA GLN A 239 20.80 3.88 -11.37
C GLN A 239 21.22 4.97 -10.41
N ASN A 240 20.35 5.36 -9.50
CA ASN A 240 20.58 6.50 -8.63
C ASN A 240 21.18 6.09 -7.28
N SER A 241 22.45 6.41 -7.07
CA SER A 241 23.16 6.14 -5.82
C SER A 241 22.60 6.89 -4.61
N VAL A 242 21.73 7.89 -4.82
CA VAL A 242 21.07 8.63 -3.72
C VAL A 242 20.15 7.71 -2.91
N TYR A 243 19.52 6.73 -3.53
CA TYR A 243 18.63 5.79 -2.85
C TYR A 243 19.35 4.83 -1.89
N GLN A 244 20.65 4.56 -2.09
CA GLN A 244 21.50 3.77 -1.17
C GLN A 244 20.88 2.44 -0.67
N TYR A 245 20.09 1.77 -1.50
CA TYR A 245 19.58 0.44 -1.20
C TYR A 245 20.56 -0.64 -1.64
N SER A 246 20.56 -1.77 -0.91
CA SER A 246 21.28 -2.95 -1.36
C SER A 246 20.74 -3.39 -2.71
N GLU A 247 21.64 -3.78 -3.61
CA GLU A 247 21.25 -4.34 -4.90
C GLU A 247 20.42 -5.61 -4.70
N PRO A 248 19.28 -5.75 -5.40
CA PRO A 248 18.59 -7.03 -5.47
C PRO A 248 19.53 -8.12 -5.93
N GLY A 249 19.33 -9.34 -5.45
CA GLY A 249 20.22 -10.47 -5.67
C GLY A 249 20.28 -10.92 -7.14
N VAL A 250 20.85 -10.09 -8.02
CA VAL A 250 21.16 -10.50 -9.39
C VAL A 250 22.20 -11.59 -9.34
N ARG A 251 21.85 -12.79 -9.86
CA ARG A 251 22.70 -13.99 -9.83
C ARG A 251 23.40 -14.26 -11.15
N GLU A 252 22.82 -13.83 -12.24
CA GLU A 252 23.34 -14.01 -13.59
C GLU A 252 23.09 -12.78 -14.44
N TYR A 253 23.97 -12.57 -15.42
CA TYR A 253 23.81 -11.56 -16.47
C TYR A 253 24.02 -12.21 -17.85
N ASP A 254 23.23 -11.80 -18.82
CA ASP A 254 23.56 -11.93 -20.23
C ASP A 254 23.81 -10.55 -20.88
N SER A 255 23.73 -10.45 -22.21
CA SER A 255 23.91 -9.18 -22.91
C SER A 255 22.83 -8.15 -22.58
N ASP A 256 21.60 -8.60 -22.28
CA ASP A 256 20.40 -7.78 -22.28
C ASP A 256 19.76 -7.67 -20.90
N TYR A 257 19.99 -8.65 -19.99
CA TYR A 257 19.32 -8.71 -18.71
C TYR A 257 20.21 -9.14 -17.54
N GLY A 258 19.84 -8.67 -16.34
CA GLY A 258 20.23 -9.30 -15.09
C GLY A 258 19.07 -10.12 -14.53
N TYR A 259 19.36 -11.28 -13.94
CA TYR A 259 18.39 -12.26 -13.49
C TYR A 259 18.52 -12.59 -12.01
N SER A 260 17.38 -12.78 -11.34
CA SER A 260 17.29 -13.59 -10.12
C SER A 260 17.03 -15.04 -10.51
N ILE A 261 17.39 -15.95 -9.59
CA ILE A 261 17.13 -17.39 -9.74
C ILE A 261 16.33 -17.86 -8.53
N ASP A 262 15.17 -18.42 -8.79
CA ASP A 262 14.36 -19.06 -7.74
C ASP A 262 15.15 -20.26 -7.18
N PRO A 263 15.47 -20.27 -5.89
CA PRO A 263 16.30 -21.33 -5.30
C PRO A 263 15.60 -22.70 -5.24
N LYS A 264 14.27 -22.73 -5.33
CA LYS A 264 13.49 -23.97 -5.29
C LYS A 264 13.35 -24.63 -6.65
N THR A 265 13.13 -23.82 -7.68
CA THR A 265 12.80 -24.30 -9.03
C THR A 265 13.93 -24.12 -10.03
N GLY A 266 14.94 -23.31 -9.73
CA GLY A 266 15.98 -22.90 -10.66
C GLY A 266 15.48 -21.96 -11.77
N LYS A 267 14.22 -21.52 -11.74
CA LYS A 267 13.65 -20.64 -12.73
C LYS A 267 14.31 -19.26 -12.67
N LYS A 268 14.66 -18.72 -13.83
CA LYS A 268 15.23 -17.38 -13.97
C LYS A 268 14.13 -16.36 -14.16
N TYR A 269 14.25 -15.23 -13.46
CA TYR A 269 13.39 -14.07 -13.61
C TYR A 269 14.22 -12.83 -13.89
N LYS A 270 13.82 -12.04 -14.87
CA LYS A 270 14.50 -10.79 -15.19
C LYS A 270 14.28 -9.78 -14.09
N LEU A 271 15.35 -9.19 -13.59
CA LEU A 271 15.32 -8.12 -12.59
C LEU A 271 15.63 -6.76 -13.18
N VAL A 272 16.40 -6.71 -14.26
CA VAL A 272 16.89 -5.47 -14.86
C VAL A 272 17.22 -5.67 -16.33
N ILE A 273 16.88 -4.69 -17.15
CA ILE A 273 17.36 -4.56 -18.54
C ILE A 273 18.75 -3.92 -18.46
N SER A 274 19.70 -4.47 -19.22
CA SER A 274 21.03 -3.93 -19.39
C SER A 274 21.16 -3.48 -20.83
N THR A 275 21.35 -2.20 -21.05
CA THR A 275 21.48 -1.62 -22.40
C THR A 275 22.59 -0.59 -22.42
N ASN A 276 22.94 -0.08 -23.61
CA ASN A 276 23.88 1.03 -23.74
C ASN A 276 23.10 2.32 -24.01
N ASP A 277 23.52 3.41 -23.39
CA ASP A 277 23.07 4.75 -23.78
C ASP A 277 23.61 5.14 -25.16
N GLY A 278 23.14 6.26 -25.71
CA GLY A 278 23.62 6.77 -27.00
C GLY A 278 25.12 7.16 -27.03
N TYR A 279 25.79 7.12 -25.88
CA TYR A 279 27.23 7.42 -25.73
C TYR A 279 28.09 6.19 -25.45
N GLY A 280 27.46 4.98 -25.43
CA GLY A 280 28.16 3.71 -25.22
C GLY A 280 28.34 3.32 -23.75
N ASN A 281 27.77 4.05 -22.78
CA ASN A 281 27.80 3.65 -21.37
C ASN A 281 26.71 2.60 -21.12
N ARG A 282 27.06 1.60 -20.30
CA ARG A 282 26.07 0.58 -19.89
C ARG A 282 25.12 1.17 -18.86
N ILE A 283 23.83 1.18 -19.17
CA ILE A 283 22.77 1.61 -18.28
C ILE A 283 21.88 0.43 -17.90
N ARG A 284 21.23 0.52 -16.75
CA ARG A 284 20.29 -0.48 -16.24
C ARG A 284 18.93 0.17 -15.98
N GLN A 285 17.85 -0.50 -16.39
CA GLN A 285 16.48 -0.01 -16.26
C GLN A 285 15.51 -1.18 -16.03
N ILE A 286 14.38 -0.92 -15.41
CA ILE A 286 13.30 -1.92 -15.25
C ILE A 286 12.32 -1.92 -16.44
N SER A 287 12.32 -0.85 -17.24
CA SER A 287 11.56 -0.71 -18.49
C SER A 287 12.35 0.13 -19.49
N TYR A 288 12.34 -0.21 -20.76
CA TYR A 288 13.09 0.52 -21.79
C TYR A 288 12.48 0.32 -23.17
N ASN A 289 12.19 1.41 -23.90
CA ASN A 289 11.69 1.40 -25.27
C ASN A 289 10.53 0.41 -25.50
N GLY A 290 9.56 0.37 -24.58
CA GLY A 290 8.41 -0.52 -24.66
C GLY A 290 8.70 -1.98 -24.25
N ASN A 291 9.93 -2.32 -23.87
CA ASN A 291 10.25 -3.62 -23.29
C ASN A 291 9.84 -3.63 -21.81
N THR A 292 8.79 -4.38 -21.52
CA THR A 292 8.20 -4.53 -20.17
C THR A 292 8.38 -5.93 -19.61
N SER A 293 9.27 -6.74 -20.16
CA SER A 293 9.46 -8.14 -19.76
C SER A 293 9.95 -8.29 -18.31
N VAL A 294 10.69 -7.31 -17.78
CA VAL A 294 11.10 -7.26 -16.39
C VAL A 294 9.88 -7.04 -15.48
N LEU A 295 8.97 -6.13 -15.86
CA LEU A 295 7.77 -5.82 -15.10
C LEU A 295 6.82 -7.03 -15.01
N SER A 296 6.71 -7.79 -16.10
CA SER A 296 5.99 -9.06 -16.10
C SER A 296 6.60 -10.09 -15.14
N ASP A 297 7.93 -10.20 -15.10
CA ASP A 297 8.62 -11.11 -14.19
C ASP A 297 8.51 -10.64 -12.73
N TYR A 298 8.46 -9.33 -12.47
CA TYR A 298 8.12 -8.76 -11.16
C TYR A 298 6.73 -9.18 -10.72
N PHE A 299 5.75 -9.00 -11.58
CA PHE A 299 4.37 -9.36 -11.29
C PHE A 299 4.20 -10.84 -10.92
N VAL A 300 4.84 -11.74 -11.67
CA VAL A 300 4.80 -13.19 -11.39
C VAL A 300 5.37 -13.55 -10.02
N GLN A 301 6.31 -12.77 -9.50
CA GLN A 301 6.94 -13.02 -8.21
C GLN A 301 6.25 -12.30 -7.06
N LEU A 302 5.76 -11.08 -7.28
CA LEU A 302 5.16 -10.23 -6.24
C LEU A 302 3.69 -10.60 -6.00
N SER A 303 2.91 -10.87 -7.05
CA SER A 303 1.47 -11.11 -6.90
C SER A 303 1.11 -12.30 -5.99
N PRO A 304 1.81 -13.45 -6.00
CA PRO A 304 1.53 -14.51 -5.04
C PRO A 304 1.77 -14.09 -3.59
N GLN A 305 2.82 -13.29 -3.36
CA GLN A 305 3.13 -12.79 -2.02
C GLN A 305 2.08 -11.80 -1.52
N ILE A 306 1.59 -10.91 -2.39
CA ILE A 306 0.49 -9.99 -2.07
C ILE A 306 -0.76 -10.80 -1.67
N ILE A 307 -1.11 -11.83 -2.45
CA ILE A 307 -2.31 -12.64 -2.20
C ILE A 307 -2.23 -13.40 -0.88
N VAL A 308 -1.12 -14.10 -0.60
CA VAL A 308 -1.02 -14.91 0.61
C VAL A 308 -0.91 -14.07 1.88
N ASN A 309 -0.22 -12.91 1.81
CA ASN A 309 -0.14 -11.95 2.91
C ASN A 309 -1.46 -11.22 3.12
N GLY A 310 -2.11 -10.73 2.06
CA GLY A 310 -3.42 -10.10 2.14
C GLY A 310 -4.48 -11.01 2.73
N ALA A 311 -4.53 -12.29 2.32
CA ALA A 311 -5.43 -13.27 2.93
C ALA A 311 -5.10 -13.53 4.41
N GLY A 312 -3.81 -13.43 4.78
CA GLY A 312 -3.39 -13.48 6.18
C GLY A 312 -3.88 -12.28 7.00
N VAL A 313 -3.91 -11.09 6.40
CA VAL A 313 -4.50 -9.89 7.04
C VAL A 313 -6.01 -10.07 7.21
N VAL A 314 -6.70 -10.64 6.24
CA VAL A 314 -8.14 -10.99 6.36
C VAL A 314 -8.37 -11.96 7.53
N GLU A 315 -7.54 -13.00 7.65
CA GLU A 315 -7.61 -13.95 8.78
C GLU A 315 -7.36 -13.27 10.12
N LEU A 316 -6.36 -12.41 10.18
CA LEU A 316 -6.03 -11.66 11.39
C LEU A 316 -7.19 -10.73 11.79
N PHE A 317 -7.81 -10.06 10.79
CA PHE A 317 -8.96 -9.19 11.02
C PHE A 317 -10.09 -9.94 11.71
N PHE A 318 -10.55 -11.06 11.19
CA PHE A 318 -11.64 -11.81 11.81
C PHE A 318 -11.29 -12.30 13.20
N LYS A 319 -10.07 -12.79 13.40
CA LYS A 319 -9.60 -13.23 14.71
C LYS A 319 -9.63 -12.11 15.75
N GLU A 320 -9.09 -10.94 15.42
CA GLU A 320 -9.00 -9.82 16.35
C GLU A 320 -10.34 -9.09 16.52
N ALA A 321 -11.14 -9.00 15.46
CA ALA A 321 -12.47 -8.40 15.50
C ALA A 321 -13.43 -9.19 16.40
N GLU A 322 -13.40 -10.51 16.36
CA GLU A 322 -14.19 -11.35 17.28
C GLU A 322 -13.71 -11.22 18.74
N ALA A 323 -12.40 -11.11 18.96
CA ALA A 323 -11.86 -10.88 20.29
C ALA A 323 -12.29 -9.51 20.83
N GLU A 324 -12.24 -8.46 20.02
CA GLU A 324 -12.68 -7.10 20.36
C GLU A 324 -14.19 -7.06 20.65
N LYS A 325 -15.00 -7.73 19.83
CA LYS A 325 -16.47 -7.86 20.03
C LYS A 325 -16.81 -8.50 21.36
N LYS A 326 -16.06 -9.53 21.75
CA LYS A 326 -16.22 -10.16 23.05
C LYS A 326 -15.87 -9.20 24.19
N ARG A 327 -14.73 -8.51 24.08
CA ARG A 327 -14.27 -7.51 25.06
C ARG A 327 -15.29 -6.39 25.22
N TYR A 328 -15.81 -5.87 24.12
CA TYR A 328 -16.81 -4.81 24.09
C TYR A 328 -18.09 -5.24 24.83
N LYS A 329 -18.60 -6.44 24.55
CA LYS A 329 -19.81 -6.97 25.23
C LYS A 329 -19.60 -7.15 26.74
N GLU A 330 -18.43 -7.62 27.17
CA GLU A 330 -18.09 -7.77 28.59
C GLU A 330 -18.01 -6.40 29.29
N GLU A 331 -17.47 -5.39 28.62
CA GLU A 331 -17.39 -4.02 29.16
C GLU A 331 -18.78 -3.37 29.28
N GLU A 332 -19.63 -3.52 28.26
CA GLU A 332 -21.01 -3.02 28.30
C GLU A 332 -21.82 -3.68 29.43
N LYS A 333 -21.67 -4.99 29.59
CA LYS A 333 -22.30 -5.71 30.71
C LYS A 333 -21.87 -5.17 32.08
N ARG A 334 -20.57 -4.93 32.27
CA ARG A 334 -20.03 -4.36 33.49
C ARG A 334 -20.59 -2.94 33.78
N LYS A 335 -20.62 -2.09 32.78
CA LYS A 335 -21.22 -0.75 32.88
C LYS A 335 -22.69 -0.79 33.30
N TRP A 336 -23.45 -1.74 32.77
CA TRP A 336 -24.85 -1.96 33.15
C TRP A 336 -24.99 -2.41 34.60
N GLU A 337 -24.18 -3.34 35.06
CA GLU A 337 -24.17 -3.83 36.43
C GLU A 337 -23.83 -2.70 37.43
N GLU A 338 -22.82 -1.90 37.11
CA GLU A 338 -22.45 -0.70 37.91
C GLU A 338 -23.58 0.34 37.97
N LEU A 339 -24.28 0.58 36.88
CA LEU A 339 -25.42 1.48 36.80
C LEU A 339 -26.59 0.99 37.67
N LEU A 340 -26.89 -0.30 37.65
CA LEU A 340 -27.94 -0.89 38.46
C LEU A 340 -27.64 -0.73 39.96
N VAL A 341 -26.43 -1.05 40.39
CA VAL A 341 -25.99 -0.88 41.79
C VAL A 341 -26.10 0.57 42.22
N ARG A 342 -25.71 1.53 41.37
CA ARG A 342 -25.81 2.94 41.67
C ARG A 342 -27.26 3.41 41.80
N ASN A 343 -28.16 2.96 40.96
CA ASN A 343 -29.58 3.31 41.01
C ASN A 343 -30.26 2.72 42.26
N GLU A 344 -29.93 1.48 42.63
CA GLU A 344 -30.42 0.86 43.87
C GLU A 344 -29.97 1.59 45.10
N ALA A 345 -28.74 2.10 45.16
CA ALA A 345 -28.24 2.90 46.28
C ALA A 345 -29.00 4.21 46.40
N GLN A 346 -29.26 4.91 45.29
CA GLN A 346 -30.01 6.17 45.27
C GLN A 346 -31.48 6.01 45.68
N MET A 347 -32.11 4.85 45.42
CA MET A 347 -33.48 4.59 45.85
C MET A 347 -33.61 4.24 47.33
N ARG A 348 -32.50 4.00 48.05
CA ARG A 348 -32.47 3.71 49.49
C ARG A 348 -32.21 4.95 50.37
N GLU A 349 -31.81 6.04 49.78
CA GLU A 349 -31.66 7.37 50.39
C GLU A 349 -33.00 8.17 50.29
#